data_2d8042f8682bc5092b562e11d6f8c375
#
_entry.id   2d8042f8682bc5092b562e11d6f8c375
#
_cell.length_a   1.000
_cell.length_b   1.000
_cell.length_c   1.000
_cell.angle_alpha   90.00
_cell.angle_beta   90.00
_cell.angle_gamma   90.00
#
_symmetry.space_group_name_H-M   'P 1'
#
loop_
_entity.id
_entity.type
_entity.pdbx_description
1 polymer ?
#
loop_
_entity_poly.entity_id
_entity_poly.type
_entity_poly.pdbx_seq_one_letter_code
_entity_poly.pdbx_strand_id
1 'polypeptide(L)'
;MQAPLACENFLALCASDYYKGCIFHRNIKGFIVQTGDPTGTGKNGQSIWKQKFKDEFDDALKHNSRGIVSMANNGPDSNGSQFFITYSKQTMLDMKYSIFGKVIDGWDVLDELERAPVEDKTYKPLTDIHIQDITIHANPFAE
;
A
#
# COMPACT_ATOMS: atom_id res chain seq x y z
N MET A 1 5.66 18.95 2.13
CA MET A 1 5.05 17.60 2.08
C MET A 1 6.12 16.59 1.68
N GLN A 2 6.19 15.50 2.39
CA GLN A 2 7.10 14.39 2.12
C GLN A 2 6.41 13.41 1.16
N ALA A 3 7.17 12.81 0.24
CA ALA A 3 6.67 11.90 -0.78
C ALA A 3 5.48 12.47 -1.58
N PRO A 4 5.62 13.65 -2.18
CA PRO A 4 4.49 14.29 -2.88
C PRO A 4 3.97 13.50 -4.07
N LEU A 5 4.83 12.83 -4.84
CA LEU A 5 4.39 12.03 -5.98
C LEU A 5 3.58 10.82 -5.55
N ALA A 6 4.03 10.10 -4.51
CA ALA A 6 3.31 8.94 -3.99
C ALA A 6 1.95 9.34 -3.42
N CYS A 7 1.88 10.45 -2.70
CA CYS A 7 0.62 10.97 -2.16
C CYS A 7 -0.35 11.37 -3.27
N GLU A 8 0.13 12.12 -4.27
CA GLU A 8 -0.71 12.53 -5.40
C GLU A 8 -1.23 11.33 -6.17
N ASN A 9 -0.36 10.37 -6.46
CA ASN A 9 -0.71 9.15 -7.15
C ASN A 9 -1.80 8.38 -6.39
N PHE A 10 -1.59 8.14 -5.10
CA PHE A 10 -2.53 7.39 -4.27
C PHE A 10 -3.90 8.08 -4.23
N LEU A 11 -3.94 9.38 -3.96
CA LEU A 11 -5.19 10.12 -3.89
C LEU A 11 -5.92 10.16 -5.23
N ALA A 12 -5.18 10.32 -6.32
CA ALA A 12 -5.76 10.31 -7.67
C ALA A 12 -6.33 8.94 -8.03
N LEU A 13 -5.63 7.86 -7.70
CA LEU A 13 -6.12 6.50 -7.91
C LEU A 13 -7.36 6.21 -7.07
N CYS A 14 -7.38 6.68 -5.82
CA CYS A 14 -8.56 6.57 -4.97
C CYS A 14 -9.75 7.33 -5.57
N ALA A 15 -9.53 8.55 -6.04
CA ALA A 15 -10.58 9.39 -6.62
C ALA A 15 -11.15 8.80 -7.91
N SER A 16 -10.36 8.04 -8.66
CA SER A 16 -10.79 7.41 -9.92
C SER A 16 -11.38 6.02 -9.73
N ASP A 17 -11.59 5.58 -8.49
CA ASP A 17 -12.08 4.23 -8.15
C ASP A 17 -11.14 3.09 -8.61
N TYR A 18 -9.88 3.40 -8.85
CA TYR A 18 -8.89 2.42 -9.33
C TYR A 18 -8.73 1.24 -8.36
N TYR A 19 -8.71 1.54 -7.06
CA TYR A 19 -8.51 0.51 -6.02
C TYR A 19 -9.79 -0.24 -5.65
N LYS A 20 -10.94 0.20 -6.11
CA LYS A 20 -12.20 -0.43 -5.75
C LYS A 20 -12.24 -1.85 -6.27
N GLY A 21 -12.49 -2.80 -5.39
CA GLY A 21 -12.51 -4.21 -5.73
C GLY A 21 -11.14 -4.90 -5.73
N CYS A 22 -10.04 -4.17 -5.55
CA CYS A 22 -8.73 -4.80 -5.42
C CYS A 22 -8.70 -5.74 -4.23
N ILE A 23 -8.05 -6.89 -4.39
CA ILE A 23 -7.86 -7.82 -3.27
C ILE A 23 -6.54 -7.54 -2.55
N PHE A 24 -6.49 -7.95 -1.28
CA PHE A 24 -5.23 -8.01 -0.55
C PHE A 24 -4.56 -9.32 -0.94
N HIS A 25 -3.69 -9.26 -1.93
CA HIS A 25 -3.14 -10.46 -2.57
C HIS A 25 -1.94 -11.07 -1.83
N ARG A 26 -1.39 -10.38 -0.85
CA ARG A 26 -0.25 -10.85 -0.07
C ARG A 26 -0.41 -10.38 1.37
N ASN A 27 -0.43 -11.34 2.30
CA ASN A 27 -0.70 -11.06 3.71
C ASN A 27 0.24 -11.90 4.57
N ILE A 28 1.28 -11.29 5.09
CA ILE A 28 2.32 -11.98 5.87
C ILE A 28 2.23 -11.50 7.32
N LYS A 29 1.72 -12.36 8.18
CA LYS A 29 1.58 -12.08 9.61
C LYS A 29 2.91 -11.62 10.21
N GLY A 30 2.87 -10.54 10.98
CA GLY A 30 4.04 -9.95 11.60
C GLY A 30 4.90 -9.11 10.66
N PHE A 31 4.57 -9.05 9.38
CA PHE A 31 5.34 -8.32 8.38
C PHE A 31 4.52 -7.22 7.71
N ILE A 32 3.81 -7.55 6.64
CA ILE A 32 3.03 -6.58 5.86
C ILE A 32 1.76 -7.22 5.29
N VAL A 33 0.82 -6.36 4.88
CA VAL A 33 -0.27 -6.72 3.96
C VAL A 33 -0.16 -5.83 2.73
N GLN A 34 -0.30 -6.42 1.54
CA GLN A 34 -0.09 -5.74 0.27
C GLN A 34 -1.30 -5.86 -0.63
N THR A 35 -1.61 -4.77 -1.33
CA THR A 35 -2.76 -4.66 -2.22
C THR A 35 -2.46 -3.64 -3.33
N GLY A 36 -3.48 -3.32 -4.13
CA GLY A 36 -3.38 -2.23 -5.12
C GLY A 36 -3.17 -2.69 -6.55
N ASP A 37 -3.18 -3.99 -6.80
CA ASP A 37 -3.16 -4.53 -8.15
C ASP A 37 -4.58 -4.93 -8.56
N PRO A 38 -5.22 -4.23 -9.52
CA PRO A 38 -6.58 -4.56 -9.93
C PRO A 38 -6.75 -5.98 -10.47
N THR A 39 -5.66 -6.60 -10.98
CA THR A 39 -5.72 -7.98 -11.46
C THR A 39 -5.58 -9.00 -10.33
N GLY A 40 -5.15 -8.57 -9.13
CA GLY A 40 -5.00 -9.45 -7.97
C GLY A 40 -3.84 -10.42 -8.03
N THR A 41 -2.95 -10.31 -9.01
CA THR A 41 -1.83 -11.22 -9.21
C THR A 41 -0.56 -10.80 -8.48
N GLY A 42 -0.46 -9.53 -8.11
CA GLY A 42 0.77 -8.94 -7.56
C GLY A 42 1.79 -8.54 -8.62
N LYS A 43 1.47 -8.72 -9.90
CA LYS A 43 2.39 -8.48 -11.02
C LYS A 43 2.05 -7.23 -11.82
N ASN A 44 0.91 -6.61 -11.56
CA ASN A 44 0.39 -5.51 -12.35
C ASN A 44 0.09 -4.30 -11.48
N GLY A 45 -0.41 -3.27 -12.09
CA GLY A 45 -0.76 -2.01 -11.45
C GLY A 45 -0.02 -0.85 -12.10
N GLN A 46 -0.71 0.26 -12.31
CA GLN A 46 -0.13 1.45 -12.95
C GLN A 46 -0.38 2.68 -12.10
N SER A 47 0.59 3.61 -12.12
CA SER A 47 0.38 4.92 -11.52
C SER A 47 -0.68 5.70 -12.30
N ILE A 48 -1.13 6.80 -11.70
CA ILE A 48 -2.10 7.71 -12.36
C ILE A 48 -1.52 8.29 -13.65
N TRP A 49 -0.19 8.38 -13.77
CA TRP A 49 0.48 8.86 -14.97
C TRP A 49 0.73 7.77 -16.00
N LYS A 50 0.34 6.53 -15.69
CA LYS A 50 0.48 5.34 -16.54
C LYS A 50 1.92 4.98 -16.85
N GLN A 51 2.83 5.38 -15.97
CA GLN A 51 4.25 5.03 -16.00
C GLN A 51 4.78 4.93 -14.58
N LYS A 52 5.87 4.22 -14.40
CA LYS A 52 6.53 4.12 -13.10
C LYS A 52 7.05 5.48 -12.68
N PHE A 53 7.06 5.74 -11.37
CA PHE A 53 7.61 6.98 -10.85
C PHE A 53 8.70 6.72 -9.81
N LYS A 54 9.50 7.74 -9.60
CA LYS A 54 10.70 7.65 -8.76
C LYS A 54 10.39 7.47 -7.29
N ASP A 55 11.35 6.89 -6.58
CA ASP A 55 11.31 6.79 -5.14
C ASP A 55 11.45 8.17 -4.48
N GLU A 56 10.84 8.30 -3.31
CA GLU A 56 10.86 9.52 -2.52
C GLU A 56 11.20 9.16 -1.08
N PHE A 57 12.50 9.10 -0.77
CA PHE A 57 12.99 8.73 0.54
C PHE A 57 13.24 9.96 1.40
N ASP A 58 12.99 9.83 2.70
CA ASP A 58 13.24 10.89 3.67
C ASP A 58 13.68 10.23 4.98
N ASP A 59 14.80 10.69 5.54
CA ASP A 59 15.35 10.15 6.78
C ASP A 59 14.39 10.29 7.96
N ALA A 60 13.46 11.22 7.91
CA ALA A 60 12.43 11.39 8.94
C ALA A 60 11.32 10.34 8.85
N LEU A 61 11.19 9.64 7.70
CA LEU A 61 10.16 8.63 7.48
C LEU A 61 10.76 7.24 7.58
N LYS A 62 10.35 6.50 8.59
CA LYS A 62 10.86 5.15 8.88
C LYS A 62 9.71 4.17 9.04
N HIS A 63 9.96 2.92 8.69
CA HIS A 63 9.04 1.81 8.96
C HIS A 63 9.20 1.37 10.42
N ASN A 64 8.86 2.26 11.34
CA ASN A 64 9.19 2.12 12.76
C ASN A 64 8.03 1.68 13.64
N SER A 65 6.89 1.35 13.06
CA SER A 65 5.71 0.92 13.83
C SER A 65 4.70 0.19 12.94
N ARG A 66 3.68 -0.36 13.58
CA ARG A 66 2.51 -0.93 12.89
C ARG A 66 1.74 0.19 12.19
N GLY A 67 1.26 -0.08 10.97
CA GLY A 67 0.38 0.85 10.25
C GLY A 67 1.08 1.85 9.35
N ILE A 68 2.34 1.67 9.05
CA ILE A 68 3.03 2.53 8.07
C ILE A 68 2.63 2.10 6.66
N VAL A 69 2.22 3.05 5.83
CA VAL A 69 1.78 2.81 4.46
C VAL A 69 2.87 3.25 3.49
N SER A 70 3.27 2.33 2.61
CA SER A 70 4.42 2.51 1.75
C SER A 70 4.14 1.94 0.35
N MET A 71 4.76 2.51 -0.69
CA MET A 71 4.64 1.96 -2.04
C MET A 71 5.41 0.65 -2.16
N ALA A 72 4.79 -0.36 -2.77
CA ALA A 72 5.51 -1.54 -3.21
C ALA A 72 6.25 -1.23 -4.52
N ASN A 73 7.34 -1.95 -4.77
CA ASN A 73 8.11 -1.77 -6.00
C ASN A 73 8.87 -3.05 -6.40
N ASN A 74 9.46 -3.04 -7.58
CA ASN A 74 10.30 -4.12 -8.11
C ASN A 74 11.74 -3.65 -8.33
N GLY A 75 12.25 -2.81 -7.44
CA GLY A 75 13.56 -2.22 -7.52
C GLY A 75 13.48 -0.70 -7.54
N PRO A 76 14.62 0.00 -7.68
CA PRO A 76 14.65 1.45 -7.65
C PRO A 76 13.73 2.08 -8.70
N ASP A 77 13.01 3.13 -8.29
CA ASP A 77 12.21 3.99 -9.18
C ASP A 77 11.18 3.21 -10.01
N SER A 78 10.53 2.22 -9.39
CA SER A 78 9.53 1.38 -10.07
C SER A 78 8.15 1.42 -9.42
N ASN A 79 7.79 2.52 -8.79
CA ASN A 79 6.50 2.70 -8.14
C ASN A 79 5.35 2.76 -9.16
N GLY A 80 4.27 2.07 -8.85
CA GLY A 80 3.07 2.05 -9.69
C GLY A 80 1.82 2.30 -8.88
N SER A 81 1.01 1.26 -8.63
CA SER A 81 -0.20 1.38 -7.81
C SER A 81 -0.17 0.55 -6.55
N GLN A 82 0.61 -0.52 -6.49
CA GLN A 82 0.63 -1.40 -5.33
C GLN A 82 1.24 -0.71 -4.12
N PHE A 83 0.66 -0.96 -2.95
CA PHE A 83 1.16 -0.45 -1.69
C PHE A 83 0.98 -1.50 -0.61
N PHE A 84 1.65 -1.30 0.52
CA PHE A 84 1.52 -2.19 1.66
C PHE A 84 1.38 -1.41 2.97
N ILE A 85 0.87 -2.09 3.97
CA ILE A 85 0.72 -1.59 5.34
C ILE A 85 1.52 -2.51 6.24
N THR A 86 2.37 -1.96 7.10
CA THR A 86 3.19 -2.76 8.01
C THR A 86 2.35 -3.27 9.19
N TYR A 87 2.65 -4.50 9.63
CA TYR A 87 2.08 -5.05 10.85
C TYR A 87 2.95 -4.81 12.09
N SER A 88 4.21 -4.48 11.89
CA SER A 88 5.15 -4.17 12.97
C SER A 88 6.31 -3.36 12.41
N LYS A 89 7.27 -3.02 13.27
CA LYS A 89 8.48 -2.32 12.87
C LYS A 89 9.28 -3.16 11.87
N GLN A 90 9.68 -2.55 10.74
CA GLN A 90 10.39 -3.21 9.63
C GLN A 90 11.54 -2.33 9.16
N THR A 91 12.62 -2.26 9.92
CA THR A 91 13.74 -1.37 9.60
C THR A 91 14.44 -1.71 8.29
N MET A 92 14.39 -2.98 7.85
CA MET A 92 15.00 -3.42 6.60
C MET A 92 14.34 -2.80 5.37
N LEU A 93 13.15 -2.21 5.51
CA LEU A 93 12.43 -1.57 4.41
C LEU A 93 12.80 -0.08 4.27
N ASP A 94 13.48 0.49 5.25
CA ASP A 94 13.85 1.90 5.23
C ASP A 94 14.77 2.20 4.04
N MET A 95 14.52 3.31 3.36
CA MET A 95 15.28 3.77 2.20
C MET A 95 15.24 2.83 0.99
N LYS A 96 14.28 1.89 0.99
CA LYS A 96 14.02 1.00 -0.16
C LYS A 96 12.61 1.16 -0.71
N TYR A 97 11.69 1.58 0.15
CA TYR A 97 10.28 1.76 -0.18
C TYR A 97 9.82 3.14 0.27
N SER A 98 9.06 3.81 -0.59
CA SER A 98 8.63 5.19 -0.35
C SER A 98 7.42 5.22 0.57
N ILE A 99 7.61 5.73 1.79
CA ILE A 99 6.55 5.89 2.78
C ILE A 99 5.73 7.12 2.42
N PHE A 100 4.41 6.99 2.36
CA PHE A 100 3.54 8.12 2.04
C PHE A 100 2.34 8.29 2.98
N GLY A 101 2.17 7.40 3.94
CA GLY A 101 1.04 7.51 4.86
C GLY A 101 1.17 6.64 6.09
N LYS A 102 0.18 6.74 6.94
CA LYS A 102 0.05 5.88 8.12
C LYS A 102 -1.41 5.68 8.48
N VAL A 103 -1.71 4.52 9.06
CA VAL A 103 -3.04 4.22 9.58
C VAL A 103 -3.24 5.02 10.87
N ILE A 104 -4.39 5.66 11.00
CA ILE A 104 -4.75 6.44 12.19
C ILE A 104 -5.99 5.92 12.90
N ASP A 105 -6.72 5.00 12.26
CA ASP A 105 -7.95 4.41 12.80
C ASP A 105 -8.21 3.07 12.12
N GLY A 106 -9.10 2.25 12.68
CA GLY A 106 -9.41 0.94 12.13
C GLY A 106 -8.42 -0.14 12.53
N TRP A 107 -7.76 0.00 13.66
CA TRP A 107 -6.77 -0.96 14.15
C TRP A 107 -7.33 -2.36 14.33
N ASP A 108 -8.59 -2.48 14.76
CA ASP A 108 -9.28 -3.76 14.90
C ASP A 108 -9.45 -4.45 13.54
N VAL A 109 -9.73 -3.71 12.48
CA VAL A 109 -9.83 -4.24 11.12
C VAL A 109 -8.47 -4.73 10.65
N LEU A 110 -7.41 -3.96 10.91
CA LEU A 110 -6.05 -4.36 10.56
C LEU A 110 -5.65 -5.64 11.30
N ASP A 111 -6.04 -5.77 12.57
CA ASP A 111 -5.80 -6.98 13.36
C ASP A 111 -6.52 -8.20 12.77
N GLU A 112 -7.77 -8.04 12.35
CA GLU A 112 -8.52 -9.12 11.70
C GLU A 112 -7.88 -9.52 10.37
N LEU A 113 -7.43 -8.55 9.61
CA LEU A 113 -6.76 -8.80 8.33
C LEU A 113 -5.49 -9.62 8.55
N GLU A 114 -4.70 -9.27 9.56
CA GLU A 114 -3.47 -10.01 9.89
C GLU A 114 -3.75 -11.46 10.27
N ARG A 115 -4.88 -11.73 10.91
CA ARG A 115 -5.27 -13.08 11.34
C ARG A 115 -5.87 -13.93 10.23
N ALA A 116 -6.19 -13.35 9.08
CA ALA A 116 -6.81 -14.09 7.99
C ALA A 116 -5.91 -15.23 7.51
N PRO A 117 -6.44 -16.45 7.36
CA PRO A 117 -5.64 -17.58 6.88
C PRO A 117 -5.21 -17.37 5.43
N VAL A 118 -4.00 -17.81 5.14
CA VAL A 118 -3.36 -17.61 3.83
C VAL A 118 -2.84 -18.92 3.27
N GLU A 119 -2.59 -18.94 1.96
CA GLU A 119 -1.91 -20.04 1.30
C GLU A 119 -0.43 -20.07 1.69
N ASP A 120 0.12 -21.28 1.82
CA ASP A 120 1.57 -21.46 1.98
C ASP A 120 2.28 -20.90 0.75
N LYS A 121 3.47 -20.35 0.95
CA LYS A 121 4.36 -19.83 -0.10
C LYS A 121 3.90 -18.50 -0.73
N THR A 122 2.65 -18.38 -1.15
CA THR A 122 2.15 -17.16 -1.82
C THR A 122 1.68 -16.12 -0.83
N TYR A 123 1.25 -16.53 0.37
CA TYR A 123 0.66 -15.66 1.40
C TYR A 123 -0.62 -14.97 0.94
N LYS A 124 -1.26 -15.49 -0.09
CA LYS A 124 -2.54 -14.98 -0.53
C LYS A 124 -3.64 -15.47 0.41
N PRO A 125 -4.53 -14.59 0.89
CA PRO A 125 -5.66 -15.03 1.72
C PRO A 125 -6.48 -16.13 1.04
N LEU A 126 -6.87 -17.14 1.82
CA LEU A 126 -7.65 -18.29 1.31
C LEU A 126 -8.99 -17.85 0.76
N THR A 127 -9.61 -16.84 1.38
CA THR A 127 -10.82 -16.19 0.90
C THR A 127 -10.45 -14.78 0.49
N ASP A 128 -10.82 -14.36 -0.71
CA ASP A 128 -10.49 -13.03 -1.20
C ASP A 128 -11.06 -11.95 -0.29
N ILE A 129 -10.21 -11.00 0.07
CA ILE A 129 -10.57 -9.83 0.88
C ILE A 129 -10.39 -8.60 -0.01
N HIS A 130 -11.48 -7.87 -0.22
CA HIS A 130 -11.53 -6.76 -1.18
C HIS A 130 -11.56 -5.40 -0.50
N ILE A 131 -10.98 -4.41 -1.16
CA ILE A 131 -11.26 -3.01 -0.87
C ILE A 131 -12.63 -2.73 -1.46
N GLN A 132 -13.63 -2.49 -0.60
CA GLN A 132 -15.00 -2.27 -1.07
C GLN A 132 -15.19 -0.85 -1.59
N ASP A 133 -14.69 0.12 -0.85
CA ASP A 133 -14.83 1.53 -1.20
C ASP A 133 -13.81 2.36 -0.45
N ILE A 134 -13.52 3.55 -0.96
CA ILE A 134 -12.60 4.50 -0.34
C ILE A 134 -13.26 5.87 -0.34
N THR A 135 -13.31 6.51 0.82
CA THR A 135 -13.78 7.88 0.96
C THR A 135 -12.60 8.82 1.19
N ILE A 136 -12.48 9.84 0.37
CA ILE A 136 -11.43 10.86 0.53
C ILE A 136 -12.00 12.01 1.32
N HIS A 137 -11.45 12.26 2.52
CA HIS A 137 -11.92 13.32 3.39
C HIS A 137 -11.30 14.68 3.07
N ALA A 138 -10.04 14.68 2.61
CA ALA A 138 -9.32 15.88 2.21
C ALA A 138 -8.28 15.53 1.16
N ASN A 139 -8.25 16.25 0.06
CA ASN A 139 -7.27 16.04 -1.01
C ASN A 139 -6.59 17.37 -1.34
N PRO A 140 -5.33 17.58 -0.88
CA PRO A 140 -4.61 18.82 -1.13
C PRO A 140 -4.25 19.02 -2.61
N PHE A 141 -4.39 18.00 -3.45
CA PHE A 141 -4.12 18.07 -4.89
C PHE A 141 -5.39 18.32 -5.72
N ALA A 142 -6.57 18.27 -5.12
CA ALA A 142 -7.82 18.55 -5.81
C ALA A 142 -8.03 20.05 -5.93
N GLU A 143 -8.52 20.50 -7.07
CA GLU A 143 -8.87 21.89 -7.31
C GLU A 143 -10.36 22.17 -7.07
#